data_505f68044d4dbe1758bb39596fd0aa4e
#
_entry.id   505f68044d4dbe1758bb39596fd0aa4e
#
_cell.length_a   1.000
_cell.length_b   1.000
_cell.length_c   1.000
_cell.angle_alpha   90.00
_cell.angle_beta   90.00
_cell.angle_gamma   90.00
#
_symmetry.space_group_name_H-M   'P 1'
#
loop_
_entity.id
_entity.type
_entity.pdbx_description
1 polymer ?
#
loop_
_entity_poly.entity_id
_entity_poly.type
_entity_poly.pdbx_seq_one_letter_code
_entity_poly.pdbx_strand_id
1 'polypeptide(L)'
;NITPDVAIVDPELTYTMPAKLCAHTGMDALTHCMEAYVSTFASMFTDANALHGIREIVEWLPKSYEGDKEARQHMHEAQCIAGIAFSSGLLGIVHSMAHKTGAAFENGHIIHGAANAMYLGKVIQWNSKDPRAAERYAFVAKEVLHLPGDTNEELIAALVQKIRDMNDALNIPQSIKDYANGGVKVDAENPQMVSEE
;
A
#
# COMPACT_ATOMS: atom_id res chain seq x y z
N ASN A 1 -0.81 -18.66 13.66
CA ASN A 1 -1.32 -18.60 12.27
C ASN A 1 -2.76 -19.08 12.26
N ILE A 2 -3.66 -18.25 11.74
CA ILE A 2 -5.07 -18.60 11.50
C ILE A 2 -5.23 -18.60 9.99
N THR A 3 -4.97 -19.73 9.36
CA THR A 3 -5.19 -19.93 7.92
C THR A 3 -6.50 -20.67 7.75
N PRO A 4 -7.49 -20.10 7.03
CA PRO A 4 -8.75 -20.79 6.80
C PRO A 4 -8.58 -21.94 5.79
N ASP A 5 -9.37 -23.00 5.94
CA ASP A 5 -9.46 -24.06 4.94
C ASP A 5 -10.26 -23.63 3.71
N VAL A 6 -11.18 -22.68 3.87
CA VAL A 6 -12.00 -22.09 2.80
C VAL A 6 -12.17 -20.59 3.08
N ALA A 7 -11.98 -19.79 2.05
CA ALA A 7 -12.30 -18.36 2.07
C ALA A 7 -13.43 -18.08 1.06
N ILE A 8 -14.49 -17.41 1.52
CA ILE A 8 -15.60 -16.94 0.67
C ILE A 8 -15.36 -15.47 0.41
N VAL A 9 -15.08 -15.13 -0.85
CA VAL A 9 -14.82 -13.75 -1.30
C VAL A 9 -16.10 -13.23 -1.95
N ASP A 10 -16.95 -12.57 -1.15
CA ASP A 10 -18.24 -12.04 -1.61
C ASP A 10 -18.16 -10.51 -1.72
N PRO A 11 -18.11 -9.95 -2.96
CA PRO A 11 -17.98 -8.52 -3.16
C PRO A 11 -19.20 -7.70 -2.71
N GLU A 12 -20.38 -8.31 -2.60
CA GLU A 12 -21.59 -7.60 -2.17
C GLU A 12 -21.44 -7.00 -0.76
N LEU A 13 -20.63 -7.63 0.09
CA LEU A 13 -20.31 -7.13 1.43
C LEU A 13 -19.52 -5.80 1.40
N THR A 14 -18.95 -5.43 0.26
CA THR A 14 -18.19 -4.19 0.10
C THR A 14 -18.97 -3.05 -0.56
N TYR A 15 -20.16 -3.32 -1.12
CA TYR A 15 -20.88 -2.32 -1.91
C TYR A 15 -21.32 -1.09 -1.12
N THR A 16 -21.53 -1.22 0.18
CA THR A 16 -21.90 -0.12 1.08
C THR A 16 -20.71 0.47 1.84
N MET A 17 -19.49 0.01 1.57
CA MET A 17 -18.29 0.49 2.25
C MET A 17 -18.05 1.97 1.91
N PRO A 18 -17.83 2.85 2.92
CA PRO A 18 -17.54 4.26 2.69
C PRO A 18 -16.28 4.46 1.82
N ALA A 19 -16.33 5.48 0.95
CA ALA A 19 -15.22 5.78 0.02
C ALA A 19 -13.87 5.93 0.74
N LYS A 20 -13.84 6.62 1.89
CA LYS A 20 -12.62 6.79 2.70
C LYS A 20 -12.03 5.45 3.17
N LEU A 21 -12.88 4.52 3.60
CA LEU A 21 -12.43 3.18 4.00
C LEU A 21 -11.90 2.41 2.79
N CYS A 22 -12.60 2.48 1.65
CA CYS A 22 -12.15 1.91 0.38
C CYS A 22 -10.75 2.41 -0.01
N ALA A 23 -10.51 3.73 0.07
CA ALA A 23 -9.22 4.33 -0.22
C ALA A 23 -8.11 3.75 0.67
N HIS A 24 -8.33 3.75 1.99
CA HIS A 24 -7.33 3.30 2.96
C HIS A 24 -7.03 1.80 2.82
N THR A 25 -8.06 0.95 2.75
CA THR A 25 -7.86 -0.50 2.63
C THR A 25 -7.32 -0.90 1.26
N GLY A 26 -7.65 -0.17 0.20
CA GLY A 26 -7.10 -0.40 -1.13
C GLY A 26 -5.61 -0.05 -1.23
N MET A 27 -5.18 1.07 -0.65
CA MET A 27 -3.76 1.43 -0.56
C MET A 27 -2.98 0.50 0.37
N ASP A 28 -3.63 -0.04 1.40
CA ASP A 28 -3.07 -1.08 2.25
C ASP A 28 -2.81 -2.37 1.45
N ALA A 29 -3.77 -2.82 0.67
CA ALA A 29 -3.61 -3.98 -0.21
C ALA A 29 -2.50 -3.78 -1.26
N LEU A 30 -2.36 -2.56 -1.82
CA LEU A 30 -1.24 -2.22 -2.70
C LEU A 30 0.09 -2.34 -1.97
N THR A 31 0.15 -1.86 -0.73
CA THR A 31 1.35 -1.94 0.11
C THR A 31 1.72 -3.38 0.43
N HIS A 32 0.74 -4.24 0.74
CA HIS A 32 0.94 -5.68 0.93
C HIS A 32 1.63 -6.30 -0.29
N CYS A 33 1.11 -6.05 -1.49
CA CYS A 33 1.69 -6.58 -2.73
C CYS A 33 3.10 -6.05 -2.98
N MET A 34 3.32 -4.73 -2.81
CA MET A 34 4.63 -4.11 -3.03
C MET A 34 5.69 -4.65 -2.08
N GLU A 35 5.37 -4.76 -0.78
CA GLU A 35 6.32 -5.29 0.21
C GLU A 35 6.56 -6.77 0.04
N ALA A 36 5.53 -7.58 -0.21
CA ALA A 36 5.71 -9.00 -0.50
C ALA A 36 6.59 -9.23 -1.73
N TYR A 37 6.44 -8.40 -2.77
CA TYR A 37 7.23 -8.51 -3.98
C TYR A 37 8.71 -8.23 -3.75
N VAL A 38 9.09 -7.18 -2.99
CA VAL A 38 10.50 -6.83 -2.74
C VAL A 38 11.12 -7.57 -1.55
N SER A 39 10.32 -8.31 -0.80
CA SER A 39 10.78 -9.07 0.36
C SER A 39 11.92 -10.02 0.03
N THR A 40 12.81 -10.25 1.00
CA THR A 40 13.85 -11.29 0.90
C THR A 40 13.28 -12.72 0.94
N PHE A 41 12.02 -12.87 1.35
CA PHE A 41 11.26 -14.13 1.32
C PHE A 41 10.42 -14.31 0.05
N ALA A 42 10.52 -13.37 -0.89
CA ALA A 42 9.80 -13.44 -2.16
C ALA A 42 10.19 -14.71 -2.95
N SER A 43 9.20 -15.31 -3.58
CA SER A 43 9.31 -16.51 -4.40
C SER A 43 8.47 -16.35 -5.66
N MET A 44 8.65 -17.21 -6.66
CA MET A 44 7.82 -17.15 -7.88
C MET A 44 6.31 -17.28 -7.58
N PHE A 45 5.93 -17.95 -6.48
CA PHE A 45 4.54 -18.09 -6.05
C PHE A 45 3.99 -16.80 -5.46
N THR A 46 4.78 -16.11 -4.62
CA THR A 46 4.39 -14.81 -4.05
C THR A 46 4.45 -13.72 -5.10
N ASP A 47 5.43 -13.76 -6.01
CA ASP A 47 5.61 -12.80 -7.08
C ASP A 47 4.41 -12.77 -8.04
N ALA A 48 3.93 -13.93 -8.46
CA ALA A 48 2.78 -14.04 -9.36
C ALA A 48 1.54 -13.35 -8.76
N ASN A 49 1.27 -13.60 -7.48
CA ASN A 49 0.15 -12.97 -6.78
C ASN A 49 0.38 -11.47 -6.56
N ALA A 50 1.57 -11.08 -6.10
CA ALA A 50 1.88 -9.68 -5.82
C ALA A 50 1.80 -8.82 -7.08
N LEU A 51 2.39 -9.25 -8.19
CA LEU A 51 2.36 -8.49 -9.45
C LEU A 51 0.95 -8.38 -10.04
N HIS A 52 0.16 -9.45 -9.95
CA HIS A 52 -1.23 -9.41 -10.35
C HIS A 52 -2.04 -8.45 -9.47
N GLY A 53 -1.89 -8.54 -8.15
CA GLY A 53 -2.56 -7.64 -7.22
C GLY A 53 -2.19 -6.17 -7.43
N ILE A 54 -0.92 -5.85 -7.67
CA ILE A 54 -0.48 -4.47 -7.98
C ILE A 54 -1.23 -3.92 -9.20
N ARG A 55 -1.29 -4.68 -10.29
CA ARG A 55 -1.98 -4.26 -11.51
C ARG A 55 -3.46 -4.00 -11.27
N GLU A 56 -4.16 -4.98 -10.68
CA GLU A 56 -5.59 -4.88 -10.39
C GLU A 56 -5.91 -3.68 -9.48
N ILE A 57 -5.14 -3.50 -8.41
CA ILE A 57 -5.39 -2.41 -7.46
C ILE A 57 -5.17 -1.04 -8.12
N VAL A 58 -4.09 -0.86 -8.87
CA VAL A 58 -3.79 0.42 -9.52
C VAL A 58 -4.84 0.79 -10.57
N GLU A 59 -5.41 -0.21 -11.25
CA GLU A 59 -6.45 -0.01 -12.26
C GLU A 59 -7.82 0.28 -11.63
N TRP A 60 -8.22 -0.50 -10.62
CA TRP A 60 -9.60 -0.53 -10.14
C TRP A 60 -9.86 0.30 -8.88
N LEU A 61 -8.84 0.60 -8.07
CA LEU A 61 -9.05 1.33 -6.82
C LEU A 61 -9.69 2.71 -7.02
N PRO A 62 -9.31 3.54 -8.02
CA PRO A 62 -9.99 4.83 -8.23
C PRO A 62 -11.48 4.68 -8.54
N LYS A 63 -11.86 3.73 -9.38
CA LYS A 63 -13.27 3.45 -9.70
C LYS A 63 -14.03 2.88 -8.50
N SER A 64 -13.39 2.00 -7.75
CA SER A 64 -13.95 1.44 -6.51
C SER A 64 -14.20 2.52 -5.46
N TYR A 65 -13.33 3.52 -5.36
CA TYR A 65 -13.49 4.69 -4.50
C TYR A 65 -14.73 5.49 -4.88
N GLU A 66 -15.05 5.62 -6.16
CA GLU A 66 -16.25 6.28 -6.67
C GLU A 66 -17.53 5.44 -6.49
N GLY A 67 -17.41 4.20 -6.04
CA GLY A 67 -18.53 3.32 -5.74
C GLY A 67 -18.96 2.39 -6.88
N ASP A 68 -18.17 2.26 -7.93
CA ASP A 68 -18.41 1.30 -9.00
C ASP A 68 -18.40 -0.14 -8.47
N LYS A 69 -19.45 -0.91 -8.78
CA LYS A 69 -19.63 -2.27 -8.22
C LYS A 69 -18.70 -3.29 -8.84
N GLU A 70 -18.41 -3.19 -10.13
CA GLU A 70 -17.44 -4.06 -10.80
C GLU A 70 -16.05 -3.83 -10.21
N ALA A 71 -15.68 -2.56 -10.03
CA ALA A 71 -14.42 -2.21 -9.37
C ALA A 71 -14.36 -2.68 -7.91
N ARG A 72 -15.49 -2.69 -7.18
CA ARG A 72 -15.56 -3.28 -5.83
C ARG A 72 -15.28 -4.77 -5.84
N GLN A 73 -15.76 -5.50 -6.83
CA GLN A 73 -15.45 -6.91 -7.00
C GLN A 73 -13.96 -7.12 -7.25
N HIS A 74 -13.38 -6.41 -8.25
CA HIS A 74 -11.94 -6.50 -8.54
C HIS A 74 -11.09 -6.20 -7.31
N MET A 75 -11.43 -5.14 -6.58
CA MET A 75 -10.69 -4.78 -5.36
C MET A 75 -10.82 -5.82 -4.25
N HIS A 76 -11.98 -6.44 -4.09
CA HIS A 76 -12.19 -7.48 -3.08
C HIS A 76 -11.39 -8.75 -3.40
N GLU A 77 -11.34 -9.14 -4.66
CA GLU A 77 -10.52 -10.25 -5.15
C GLU A 77 -9.02 -9.91 -5.04
N ALA A 78 -8.61 -8.71 -5.45
CA ALA A 78 -7.22 -8.24 -5.39
C ALA A 78 -6.68 -8.20 -3.94
N GLN A 79 -7.50 -7.80 -2.97
CA GLN A 79 -7.13 -7.82 -1.56
C GLN A 79 -6.90 -9.26 -1.06
N CYS A 80 -7.73 -10.21 -1.48
CA CYS A 80 -7.52 -11.62 -1.15
C CYS A 80 -6.20 -12.15 -1.75
N ILE A 81 -5.91 -11.81 -3.01
CA ILE A 81 -4.65 -12.14 -3.70
C ILE A 81 -3.46 -11.51 -2.98
N ALA A 82 -3.57 -10.25 -2.53
CA ALA A 82 -2.56 -9.60 -1.71
C ALA A 82 -2.30 -10.38 -0.40
N GLY A 83 -3.37 -10.87 0.23
CA GLY A 83 -3.31 -11.74 1.40
C GLY A 83 -2.48 -13.01 1.16
N ILE A 84 -2.69 -13.68 0.02
CA ILE A 84 -1.92 -14.85 -0.38
C ILE A 84 -0.44 -14.50 -0.60
N ALA A 85 -0.16 -13.37 -1.23
CA ALA A 85 1.21 -12.93 -1.50
C ALA A 85 1.99 -12.69 -0.21
N PHE A 86 1.47 -11.84 0.72
CA PHE A 86 2.22 -11.48 1.91
C PHE A 86 2.23 -12.56 2.99
N SER A 87 1.26 -13.47 3.02
CA SER A 87 1.25 -14.57 4.01
C SER A 87 2.50 -15.44 3.94
N SER A 88 3.11 -15.55 2.76
CA SER A 88 4.36 -16.29 2.55
C SER A 88 5.54 -15.39 2.22
N GLY A 89 5.32 -14.24 1.56
CA GLY A 89 6.35 -13.27 1.21
C GLY A 89 6.76 -12.37 2.38
N LEU A 90 5.93 -12.28 3.42
CA LEU A 90 6.07 -11.37 4.54
C LEU A 90 5.96 -9.89 4.14
N LEU A 91 6.02 -9.01 5.14
CA LEU A 91 5.92 -7.56 5.01
C LEU A 91 7.25 -6.91 5.38
N GLY A 92 7.36 -5.60 5.19
CA GLY A 92 8.59 -4.86 5.36
C GLY A 92 8.46 -3.60 6.22
N ILE A 93 9.23 -2.58 5.83
CA ILE A 93 9.40 -1.34 6.60
C ILE A 93 8.10 -0.53 6.66
N VAL A 94 7.31 -0.49 5.58
CA VAL A 94 6.07 0.32 5.54
C VAL A 94 5.12 -0.13 6.63
N HIS A 95 4.80 -1.43 6.68
CA HIS A 95 3.90 -1.98 7.70
C HIS A 95 4.48 -1.87 9.12
N SER A 96 5.80 -2.08 9.28
CA SER A 96 6.46 -1.90 10.57
C SER A 96 6.30 -0.47 11.09
N MET A 97 6.50 0.53 10.24
CA MET A 97 6.29 1.94 10.58
C MET A 97 4.82 2.25 10.85
N ALA A 98 3.90 1.73 10.03
CA ALA A 98 2.46 1.98 10.19
C ALA A 98 1.93 1.42 11.51
N HIS A 99 2.35 0.22 11.92
CA HIS A 99 1.97 -0.37 13.21
C HIS A 99 2.46 0.48 14.40
N LYS A 100 3.72 0.92 14.35
CA LYS A 100 4.31 1.76 15.42
C LYS A 100 3.64 3.13 15.49
N THR A 101 3.45 3.78 14.34
CA THR A 101 2.83 5.11 14.29
C THR A 101 1.37 5.09 14.72
N GLY A 102 0.61 4.05 14.33
CA GLY A 102 -0.79 3.89 14.74
C GLY A 102 -0.97 3.76 16.25
N ALA A 103 0.04 3.25 16.96
CA ALA A 103 0.03 3.07 18.41
C ALA A 103 0.72 4.20 19.20
N ALA A 104 1.43 5.12 18.54
CA ALA A 104 2.32 6.08 19.19
C ALA A 104 1.63 7.32 19.77
N PHE A 105 0.37 7.59 19.44
CA PHE A 105 -0.32 8.81 19.84
C PHE A 105 -1.42 8.55 20.86
N GLU A 106 -1.27 9.09 22.07
CA GLU A 106 -2.26 8.94 23.16
C GLU A 106 -3.63 9.53 22.82
N ASN A 107 -3.69 10.61 22.05
CA ASN A 107 -4.89 11.39 21.74
C ASN A 107 -5.29 11.35 20.28
N GLY A 108 -4.86 10.34 19.54
CA GLY A 108 -5.21 10.20 18.15
C GLY A 108 -4.77 8.88 17.57
N HIS A 109 -5.40 8.48 16.48
CA HIS A 109 -5.09 7.24 15.81
C HIS A 109 -4.93 7.49 14.32
N ILE A 110 -3.77 7.14 13.77
CA ILE A 110 -3.60 7.13 12.32
C ILE A 110 -4.14 5.80 11.80
N ILE A 111 -5.14 5.88 10.93
CA ILE A 111 -5.71 4.68 10.30
C ILE A 111 -4.59 3.95 9.54
N HIS A 112 -4.45 2.65 9.78
CA HIS A 112 -3.37 1.81 9.29
C HIS A 112 -3.11 1.96 7.77
N GLY A 113 -4.17 1.83 6.95
CA GLY A 113 -4.03 1.96 5.50
C GLY A 113 -3.64 3.37 5.04
N ALA A 114 -4.03 4.42 5.78
CA ALA A 114 -3.57 5.78 5.51
C ALA A 114 -2.08 5.95 5.83
N ALA A 115 -1.61 5.36 6.93
CA ALA A 115 -0.19 5.36 7.28
C ALA A 115 0.64 4.65 6.20
N ASN A 116 0.20 3.46 5.78
CA ASN A 116 0.84 2.72 4.70
C ASN A 116 0.92 3.54 3.41
N ALA A 117 -0.17 4.18 2.99
CA ALA A 117 -0.21 5.03 1.81
C ALA A 117 0.78 6.22 1.88
N MET A 118 0.88 6.87 3.05
CA MET A 118 1.82 7.99 3.27
C MET A 118 3.30 7.55 3.25
N TYR A 119 3.59 6.34 3.70
CA TYR A 119 4.97 5.85 3.80
C TYR A 119 5.47 5.14 2.55
N LEU A 120 4.58 4.50 1.78
CA LEU A 120 4.96 3.62 0.68
C LEU A 120 5.95 4.26 -0.29
N GLY A 121 5.66 5.45 -0.80
CA GLY A 121 6.55 6.12 -1.74
C GLY A 121 7.93 6.46 -1.15
N LYS A 122 8.00 6.81 0.14
CA LYS A 122 9.26 7.12 0.84
C LYS A 122 10.09 5.86 1.07
N VAL A 123 9.43 4.75 1.42
CA VAL A 123 10.11 3.46 1.64
C VAL A 123 10.59 2.87 0.32
N ILE A 124 9.86 3.02 -0.79
CA ILE A 124 10.35 2.65 -2.13
C ILE A 124 11.66 3.36 -2.43
N GLN A 125 11.73 4.69 -2.22
CA GLN A 125 12.96 5.46 -2.43
C GLN A 125 14.11 5.01 -1.51
N TRP A 126 13.79 4.62 -0.28
CA TRP A 126 14.79 4.12 0.66
C TRP A 126 15.32 2.75 0.26
N ASN A 127 14.41 1.81 -0.01
CA ASN A 127 14.74 0.43 -0.37
C ASN A 127 15.47 0.36 -1.72
N SER A 128 15.24 1.31 -2.63
CA SER A 128 15.91 1.37 -3.94
C SER A 128 17.42 1.67 -3.84
N LYS A 129 17.96 1.90 -2.65
CA LYS A 129 19.41 1.91 -2.43
C LYS A 129 20.01 0.50 -2.50
N ASP A 130 19.20 -0.53 -2.29
CA ASP A 130 19.55 -1.92 -2.55
C ASP A 130 19.30 -2.25 -4.02
N PRO A 131 20.31 -2.75 -4.77
CA PRO A 131 20.18 -3.01 -6.21
C PRO A 131 19.07 -4.00 -6.56
N ARG A 132 18.87 -5.07 -5.75
CA ARG A 132 17.82 -6.05 -5.98
C ARG A 132 16.42 -5.41 -5.83
N ALA A 133 16.22 -4.60 -4.81
CA ALA A 133 14.97 -3.91 -4.62
C ALA A 133 14.71 -2.89 -5.73
N ALA A 134 15.75 -2.15 -6.17
CA ALA A 134 15.65 -1.21 -7.27
C ALA A 134 15.21 -1.89 -8.58
N GLU A 135 15.82 -3.02 -8.96
CA GLU A 135 15.43 -3.80 -10.14
C GLU A 135 13.96 -4.26 -10.05
N ARG A 136 13.52 -4.72 -8.88
CA ARG A 136 12.14 -5.19 -8.69
C ARG A 136 11.12 -4.06 -8.76
N TYR A 137 11.40 -2.89 -8.19
CA TYR A 137 10.54 -1.71 -8.34
C TYR A 137 10.51 -1.18 -9.78
N ALA A 138 11.65 -1.15 -10.45
CA ALA A 138 11.72 -0.77 -11.86
C ALA A 138 10.93 -1.74 -12.75
N PHE A 139 10.97 -3.04 -12.46
CA PHE A 139 10.15 -4.04 -13.14
C PHE A 139 8.66 -3.77 -12.96
N VAL A 140 8.20 -3.49 -11.73
CA VAL A 140 6.80 -3.13 -11.46
C VAL A 140 6.40 -1.90 -12.28
N ALA A 141 7.22 -0.85 -12.26
CA ALA A 141 6.95 0.37 -13.00
C ALA A 141 6.80 0.12 -14.50
N LYS A 142 7.75 -0.59 -15.10
CA LYS A 142 7.85 -0.80 -16.55
C LYS A 142 6.88 -1.86 -17.05
N GLU A 143 6.96 -3.07 -16.51
CA GLU A 143 6.31 -4.25 -17.08
C GLU A 143 4.89 -4.47 -16.53
N VAL A 144 4.58 -3.96 -15.33
CA VAL A 144 3.26 -4.13 -14.72
C VAL A 144 2.38 -2.90 -14.91
N LEU A 145 2.94 -1.71 -14.69
CA LEU A 145 2.21 -0.46 -14.71
C LEU A 145 2.44 0.37 -15.97
N HIS A 146 3.34 -0.05 -16.85
CA HIS A 146 3.68 0.61 -18.12
C HIS A 146 4.02 2.10 -17.96
N LEU A 147 4.72 2.44 -16.87
CA LEU A 147 5.14 3.81 -16.58
C LEU A 147 6.34 4.20 -17.46
N PRO A 148 6.49 5.49 -17.78
CA PRO A 148 7.60 5.97 -18.58
C PRO A 148 8.92 5.94 -17.82
N GLY A 149 10.03 5.67 -18.52
CA GLY A 149 11.40 5.69 -18.01
C GLY A 149 12.28 4.69 -18.75
N ASP A 150 13.53 5.07 -18.94
CA ASP A 150 14.56 4.25 -19.62
C ASP A 150 15.57 3.66 -18.63
N THR A 151 15.71 4.26 -17.45
CA THR A 151 16.60 3.81 -16.37
C THR A 151 15.79 3.36 -15.14
N ASN A 152 16.42 2.56 -14.28
CA ASN A 152 15.79 2.15 -13.03
C ASN A 152 15.40 3.36 -12.16
N GLU A 153 16.25 4.39 -12.12
CA GLU A 153 16.01 5.62 -11.38
C GLU A 153 14.77 6.36 -11.87
N GLU A 154 14.63 6.50 -13.19
CA GLU A 154 13.44 7.13 -13.81
C GLU A 154 12.17 6.32 -13.57
N LEU A 155 12.23 5.00 -13.72
CA LEU A 155 11.11 4.09 -13.47
C LEU A 155 10.66 4.12 -12.00
N ILE A 156 11.61 4.12 -11.06
CA ILE A 156 11.31 4.24 -9.63
C ILE A 156 10.71 5.61 -9.31
N ALA A 157 11.24 6.68 -9.90
CA ALA A 157 10.67 8.01 -9.72
C ALA A 157 9.23 8.09 -10.26
N ALA A 158 8.96 7.49 -11.42
CA ALA A 158 7.62 7.39 -12.00
C ALA A 158 6.67 6.56 -11.10
N LEU A 159 7.16 5.45 -10.53
CA LEU A 159 6.39 4.63 -9.59
C LEU A 159 6.01 5.43 -8.32
N VAL A 160 6.96 6.13 -7.74
CA VAL A 160 6.71 6.99 -6.55
C VAL A 160 5.71 8.10 -6.89
N GLN A 161 5.82 8.71 -8.07
CA GLN A 161 4.86 9.72 -8.52
C GLN A 161 3.48 9.11 -8.71
N LYS A 162 3.36 7.93 -9.32
CA LYS A 162 2.08 7.22 -9.47
C LYS A 162 1.39 6.98 -8.11
N ILE A 163 2.15 6.60 -7.08
CA ILE A 163 1.62 6.41 -5.72
C ILE A 163 1.11 7.74 -5.14
N ARG A 164 1.85 8.82 -5.33
CA ARG A 164 1.41 10.16 -4.91
C ARG A 164 0.13 10.59 -5.61
N ASP A 165 0.06 10.41 -6.91
CA ASP A 165 -1.13 10.74 -7.71
C ASP A 165 -2.35 9.93 -7.24
N MET A 166 -2.14 8.66 -6.89
CA MET A 166 -3.20 7.83 -6.30
C MET A 166 -3.65 8.35 -4.95
N ASN A 167 -2.71 8.72 -4.06
CA ASN A 167 -3.06 9.30 -2.76
C ASN A 167 -3.89 10.58 -2.93
N ASP A 168 -3.51 11.47 -3.85
CA ASP A 168 -4.23 12.70 -4.13
C ASP A 168 -5.64 12.41 -4.68
N ALA A 169 -5.76 11.49 -5.65
CA ALA A 169 -7.05 11.07 -6.22
C ALA A 169 -7.99 10.43 -5.19
N LEU A 170 -7.44 9.78 -4.19
CA LEU A 170 -8.17 9.10 -3.11
C LEU A 170 -8.37 9.98 -1.86
N ASN A 171 -7.97 11.24 -1.92
CA ASN A 171 -7.99 12.19 -0.79
C ASN A 171 -7.26 11.66 0.46
N ILE A 172 -6.13 10.97 0.27
CA ILE A 172 -5.23 10.54 1.33
C ILE A 172 -4.10 11.57 1.47
N PRO A 173 -3.84 12.12 2.67
CA PRO A 173 -2.76 13.06 2.91
C PRO A 173 -1.39 12.49 2.54
N GLN A 174 -0.48 13.33 2.06
CA GLN A 174 0.87 12.92 1.65
C GLN A 174 1.86 12.77 2.83
N SER A 175 1.48 13.25 4.01
CA SER A 175 2.32 13.19 5.21
C SER A 175 1.48 13.11 6.49
N ILE A 176 2.11 12.63 7.57
CA ILE A 176 1.49 12.63 8.91
C ILE A 176 1.09 14.04 9.33
N LYS A 177 1.90 15.05 9.01
CA LYS A 177 1.63 16.46 9.33
C LYS A 177 0.31 16.94 8.72
N ASP A 178 -0.03 16.45 7.54
CA ASP A 178 -1.23 16.84 6.82
C ASP A 178 -2.44 15.94 7.16
N TYR A 179 -2.20 14.89 7.94
CA TYR A 179 -3.24 13.96 8.35
C TYR A 179 -4.15 14.58 9.41
N ALA A 180 -5.30 15.09 8.97
CA ALA A 180 -6.27 15.81 9.81
C ALA A 180 -7.46 14.93 10.24
N ASN A 181 -7.31 13.63 10.46
CA ASN A 181 -8.42 12.77 10.81
C ASN A 181 -8.36 12.29 12.28
N GLY A 182 -9.46 12.45 13.00
CA GLY A 182 -9.60 11.93 14.36
C GLY A 182 -8.86 12.71 15.44
N GLY A 183 -8.40 13.94 15.16
CA GLY A 183 -7.79 14.79 16.18
C GLY A 183 -6.34 14.46 16.50
N VAL A 184 -5.65 13.77 15.61
CA VAL A 184 -4.19 13.60 15.72
C VAL A 184 -3.54 14.98 15.53
N LYS A 185 -3.23 15.63 16.64
CA LYS A 185 -2.28 16.73 16.63
C LYS A 185 -0.91 16.09 16.65
N VAL A 186 -0.21 16.10 15.51
CA VAL A 186 1.22 15.87 15.50
C VAL A 186 1.81 17.06 16.25
N ASP A 187 2.24 16.82 17.47
CA ASP A 187 2.90 17.84 18.27
C ASP A 187 4.24 18.15 17.60
N ALA A 188 4.30 19.28 16.90
CA ALA A 188 5.53 19.72 16.24
C ALA A 188 6.67 19.98 17.24
N GLU A 189 6.36 20.03 18.54
CA GLU A 189 7.34 20.23 19.61
C GLU A 189 7.96 18.90 20.11
N ASN A 190 7.46 17.75 19.68
CA ASN A 190 8.04 16.44 20.09
C ASN A 190 8.31 15.52 18.91
N PRO A 191 9.25 15.86 18.01
CA PRO A 191 9.65 15.01 16.89
C PRO A 191 10.42 13.75 17.33
N GLN A 192 10.76 13.61 18.61
CA GLN A 192 11.59 12.51 19.12
C GLN A 192 10.83 11.20 19.34
N MET A 193 9.50 11.20 19.39
CA MET A 193 8.73 9.96 19.59
C MET A 193 8.78 8.95 18.44
N VAL A 194 9.39 9.30 17.32
CA VAL A 194 9.52 8.40 16.14
C VAL A 194 10.96 7.89 15.97
N SER A 195 11.92 8.37 16.75
CA SER A 195 13.37 8.10 16.54
C SER A 195 14.08 7.28 17.63
N GLU A 196 13.42 6.91 18.71
CA GLU A 196 14.09 6.27 19.85
C GLU A 196 13.70 4.81 20.11
N GLU A 197 13.05 4.10 19.20
CA GLU A 197 12.86 2.64 19.26
C GLU A 197 13.33 1.91 18.01
#